data_18ed3c313dd69134dd51037d0d35ffdf
#
_entry.id   18ed3c313dd69134dd51037d0d35ffdf
#
_cell.length_a   1.000
_cell.length_b   1.000
_cell.length_c   1.000
_cell.angle_alpha   90.00
_cell.angle_beta   90.00
_cell.angle_gamma   90.00
#
_symmetry.space_group_name_H-M   'P 1'
#
loop_
_entity.id
_entity.type
_entity.pdbx_description
1 polymer ?
#
loop_
_entity_poly.entity_id
_entity_poly.type
_entity_poly.pdbx_seq_one_letter_code
_entity_poly.pdbx_strand_id
1 'polypeptide(L)'
;SAYEFWYQWMMWQDLAGETFTLWWRKDQKDPVQTPIEMYNMDATLVTVKLNPGNYPSYVLSSPSYGFSKDTPLDAHEIMHIKEAAWQGSSGFNKGILATELIALDQDIDIYANFIMQNGAKPSGIFKTDQVIPDAKYKEIASRIKETWNQMTGSRGTDPSKSGQGMLLDQGMTYESIEMLNLQDADAAKLKEQTMKRICGV
;
A
#
# COMPACT_ATOMS: atom_id res chain seq x y z
N SER A 1 -21.26 11.14 17.69
CA SER A 1 -21.90 10.35 18.76
C SER A 1 -20.84 9.70 19.66
N ALA A 2 -21.23 9.27 20.86
CA ALA A 2 -20.30 8.58 21.77
C ALA A 2 -19.70 7.31 21.15
N TYR A 3 -20.49 6.60 20.34
CA TYR A 3 -20.05 5.41 19.62
C TYR A 3 -18.94 5.74 18.61
N GLU A 4 -19.12 6.79 17.79
CA GLU A 4 -18.11 7.23 16.81
C GLU A 4 -16.81 7.67 17.50
N PHE A 5 -16.93 8.35 18.63
CA PHE A 5 -15.78 8.76 19.43
C PHE A 5 -14.94 7.55 19.86
N TRP A 6 -15.57 6.53 20.45
CA TRP A 6 -14.87 5.34 20.91
C TRP A 6 -14.34 4.50 19.76
N TYR A 7 -15.10 4.42 18.65
CA TYR A 7 -14.65 3.71 17.44
C TYR A 7 -13.39 4.34 16.85
N GLN A 8 -13.36 5.66 16.66
CA GLN A 8 -12.19 6.38 16.19
C GLN A 8 -11.01 6.24 17.15
N TRP A 9 -11.29 6.30 18.44
CA TRP A 9 -10.29 6.15 19.47
C TRP A 9 -9.58 4.78 19.38
N MET A 10 -10.36 3.70 19.31
CA MET A 10 -9.84 2.34 19.16
C MET A 10 -9.11 2.15 17.83
N MET A 11 -9.64 2.72 16.75
CA MET A 11 -9.02 2.65 15.44
C MET A 11 -7.60 3.26 15.43
N TRP A 12 -7.43 4.44 16.03
CA TRP A 12 -6.11 5.05 16.13
C TRP A 12 -5.16 4.26 17.04
N GLN A 13 -5.69 3.71 18.13
CA GLN A 13 -4.92 2.84 19.02
C GLN A 13 -4.37 1.62 18.27
N ASP A 14 -5.17 0.99 17.44
CA ASP A 14 -4.76 -0.19 16.68
C ASP A 14 -3.83 0.16 15.50
N LEU A 15 -4.08 1.26 14.79
CA LEU A 15 -3.30 1.60 13.59
C LEU A 15 -1.99 2.30 13.94
N ALA A 16 -2.04 3.31 14.80
CA ALA A 16 -0.90 4.15 15.14
C ALA A 16 -0.21 3.74 16.43
N GLY A 17 -0.84 2.89 17.25
CA GLY A 17 -0.36 2.52 18.58
C GLY A 17 -0.56 3.62 19.63
N GLU A 18 -1.20 4.72 19.25
CA GLU A 18 -1.45 5.85 20.12
C GLU A 18 -2.64 6.66 19.66
N THR A 19 -3.33 7.29 20.61
CA THR A 19 -4.45 8.19 20.34
C THR A 19 -4.28 9.51 21.06
N PHE A 20 -4.76 10.55 20.41
CA PHE A 20 -4.74 11.91 20.94
C PHE A 20 -6.16 12.43 20.98
N THR A 21 -6.60 12.86 22.17
CA THR A 21 -7.91 13.46 22.36
C THR A 21 -7.72 14.89 22.84
N LEU A 22 -8.17 15.85 22.05
CA LEU A 22 -8.17 17.26 22.41
C LEU A 22 -9.31 17.53 23.40
N TRP A 23 -9.00 18.19 24.49
CA TRP A 23 -9.95 18.65 25.49
C TRP A 23 -10.31 20.10 25.23
N TRP A 24 -11.47 20.32 24.64
CA TRP A 24 -11.92 21.66 24.33
C TRP A 24 -12.56 22.30 25.54
N ARG A 25 -12.02 23.47 25.97
CA ARG A 25 -12.46 24.27 27.11
C ARG A 25 -12.92 25.64 26.65
N LYS A 26 -13.68 26.33 27.49
CA LYS A 26 -14.08 27.72 27.24
C LYS A 26 -12.87 28.66 27.26
N ASP A 27 -11.97 28.45 28.21
CA ASP A 27 -10.64 29.03 28.24
C ASP A 27 -9.62 27.88 28.12
N GLN A 28 -9.00 27.78 26.95
CA GLN A 28 -8.09 26.69 26.65
C GLN A 28 -6.83 26.71 27.51
N LYS A 29 -6.46 27.87 28.04
CA LYS A 29 -5.26 28.04 28.87
C LYS A 29 -5.48 27.71 30.34
N ASP A 30 -6.74 27.55 30.78
CA ASP A 30 -7.04 27.20 32.15
C ASP A 30 -7.07 25.67 32.33
N PRO A 31 -6.04 25.07 32.99
CA PRO A 31 -5.95 23.62 33.15
C PRO A 31 -7.02 23.05 34.13
N VAL A 32 -7.60 23.90 34.98
CA VAL A 32 -8.55 23.48 36.03
C VAL A 32 -9.98 23.41 35.50
N GLN A 33 -10.26 24.13 34.40
CA GLN A 33 -11.60 24.17 33.84
C GLN A 33 -12.00 22.83 33.22
N THR A 34 -13.22 22.38 33.55
CA THR A 34 -13.76 21.14 32.97
C THR A 34 -13.91 21.25 31.47
N PRO A 35 -13.48 20.26 30.67
CA PRO A 35 -13.70 20.23 29.26
C PRO A 35 -15.19 20.27 28.89
N ILE A 36 -15.55 21.05 27.89
CA ILE A 36 -16.91 21.12 27.35
C ILE A 36 -17.10 20.00 26.31
N GLU A 37 -16.10 19.78 25.48
CA GLU A 37 -16.11 18.81 24.41
C GLU A 37 -14.77 18.08 24.30
N MET A 38 -14.80 16.89 23.70
CA MET A 38 -13.62 16.10 23.41
C MET A 38 -13.61 15.69 21.95
N TYR A 39 -12.48 15.87 21.28
CA TYR A 39 -12.28 15.53 19.87
C TYR A 39 -11.12 14.56 19.73
N ASN A 40 -11.36 13.40 19.11
CA ASN A 40 -10.27 12.54 18.69
C ASN A 40 -9.54 13.19 17.52
N MET A 41 -8.24 13.28 17.65
CA MET A 41 -7.37 13.84 16.63
C MET A 41 -6.81 12.74 15.75
N ASP A 42 -6.53 13.07 14.52
CA ASP A 42 -5.79 12.19 13.63
C ASP A 42 -4.35 12.05 14.15
N ALA A 43 -3.99 10.83 14.56
CA ALA A 43 -2.69 10.56 15.14
C ALA A 43 -1.53 10.86 14.18
N THR A 44 -1.76 10.82 12.87
CA THR A 44 -0.75 11.14 11.85
C THR A 44 -0.42 12.63 11.77
N LEU A 45 -1.30 13.49 12.28
CA LEU A 45 -1.13 14.94 12.29
C LEU A 45 -0.46 15.46 13.56
N VAL A 46 -0.34 14.64 14.59
CA VAL A 46 0.21 15.04 15.89
C VAL A 46 1.64 14.56 16.03
N THR A 47 2.55 15.48 16.30
CA THR A 47 3.95 15.16 16.61
C THR A 47 4.21 15.43 18.09
N VAL A 48 4.71 14.43 18.80
CA VAL A 48 5.09 14.55 20.20
C VAL A 48 6.53 15.04 20.30
N LYS A 49 6.75 16.17 20.98
CA LYS A 49 8.08 16.70 21.28
C LYS A 49 8.33 16.62 22.78
N LEU A 50 9.48 16.09 23.16
CA LEU A 50 9.91 16.09 24.57
C LEU A 50 10.70 17.36 24.83
N ASN A 51 10.23 18.16 25.79
CA ASN A 51 10.93 19.35 26.25
C ASN A 51 11.97 18.98 27.33
N PRO A 52 12.95 19.88 27.61
CA PRO A 52 13.84 19.72 28.73
C PRO A 52 13.02 19.53 30.04
N GLY A 53 13.27 18.44 30.76
CA GLY A 53 12.48 18.04 31.92
C GLY A 53 11.47 16.92 31.64
N ASN A 54 11.49 16.33 30.43
CA ASN A 54 10.63 15.22 29.98
C ASN A 54 9.12 15.53 29.95
N TYR A 55 8.72 16.79 29.88
CA TYR A 55 7.33 17.15 29.67
C TYR A 55 7.02 17.10 28.16
N PRO A 56 5.99 16.34 27.74
CA PRO A 56 5.59 16.29 26.35
C PRO A 56 4.90 17.60 25.95
N SER A 57 5.21 18.10 24.76
CA SER A 57 4.39 19.06 24.01
C SER A 57 3.98 18.46 22.69
N TYR A 58 2.85 18.88 22.20
CA TYR A 58 2.23 18.32 21.00
C TYR A 58 2.18 19.39 19.93
N VAL A 59 2.50 19.03 18.71
CA VAL A 59 2.53 19.98 17.60
C VAL A 59 1.75 19.40 16.44
N LEU A 60 0.85 20.19 15.86
CA LEU A 60 0.10 19.81 14.67
C LEU A 60 0.93 20.02 13.40
N SER A 61 1.04 18.99 12.58
CA SER A 61 1.74 19.04 11.30
C SER A 61 0.97 19.78 10.20
N SER A 62 -0.35 19.97 10.39
CA SER A 62 -1.20 20.76 9.48
C SER A 62 -2.25 21.54 10.26
N PRO A 63 -2.81 22.64 9.66
CA PRO A 63 -3.90 23.38 10.29
C PRO A 63 -5.14 22.48 10.43
N SER A 64 -5.59 22.26 11.66
CA SER A 64 -6.79 21.46 11.94
C SER A 64 -7.32 21.74 13.34
N TYR A 65 -8.53 21.34 13.60
CA TYR A 65 -9.19 21.50 14.91
C TYR A 65 -9.19 22.94 15.45
N GLY A 66 -9.18 23.96 14.55
CA GLY A 66 -9.14 25.37 14.93
C GLY A 66 -7.76 25.92 15.27
N PHE A 67 -6.70 25.11 15.18
CA PHE A 67 -5.33 25.53 15.40
C PHE A 67 -4.55 25.69 14.09
N SER A 68 -3.59 26.61 14.10
CA SER A 68 -2.66 26.77 13.00
C SER A 68 -1.63 25.66 12.98
N LYS A 69 -1.00 25.44 11.82
CA LYS A 69 0.15 24.56 11.71
C LYS A 69 1.25 24.98 12.71
N ASP A 70 1.93 24.00 13.27
CA ASP A 70 3.03 24.17 14.22
C ASP A 70 2.66 24.88 15.54
N THR A 71 1.36 25.03 15.84
CA THR A 71 0.92 25.52 17.14
C THR A 71 1.26 24.48 18.22
N PRO A 72 2.05 24.84 19.22
CA PRO A 72 2.30 23.95 20.35
C PRO A 72 1.05 23.85 21.22
N LEU A 73 0.69 22.65 21.57
CA LEU A 73 -0.38 22.33 22.53
C LEU A 73 0.26 21.71 23.77
N ASP A 74 -0.19 22.15 24.93
CA ASP A 74 0.36 21.69 26.18
C ASP A 74 -0.25 20.35 26.62
N ALA A 75 0.44 19.65 27.52
CA ALA A 75 0.01 18.34 28.01
C ALA A 75 -1.35 18.36 28.73
N HIS A 76 -1.81 19.50 29.23
CA HIS A 76 -3.13 19.63 29.85
C HIS A 76 -4.28 19.80 28.84
N GLU A 77 -3.96 20.08 27.59
CA GLU A 77 -4.94 20.26 26.49
C GLU A 77 -5.23 18.95 25.76
N ILE A 78 -4.32 17.98 25.86
CA ILE A 78 -4.40 16.72 25.12
C ILE A 78 -4.31 15.54 26.08
N MET A 79 -5.28 14.63 25.98
CA MET A 79 -5.16 13.30 26.55
C MET A 79 -4.42 12.41 25.53
N HIS A 80 -3.20 12.02 25.85
CA HIS A 80 -2.39 11.11 25.05
C HIS A 80 -2.38 9.74 25.71
N ILE A 81 -2.93 8.75 25.03
CA ILE A 81 -2.90 7.35 25.43
C ILE A 81 -2.15 6.57 24.39
N LYS A 82 -1.17 5.81 24.83
CA LYS A 82 -0.28 5.04 23.96
C LYS A 82 -0.16 3.60 24.45
N GLU A 83 0.05 2.69 23.52
CA GLU A 83 0.49 1.33 23.79
C GLU A 83 1.93 1.30 24.34
N ALA A 84 2.46 0.10 24.55
CA ALA A 84 3.85 -0.06 24.95
C ALA A 84 4.77 0.73 24.02
N ALA A 85 5.55 1.63 24.55
CA ALA A 85 6.43 2.49 23.80
C ALA A 85 7.88 1.99 23.88
N TRP A 86 8.51 1.79 22.73
CA TRP A 86 9.92 1.40 22.69
C TRP A 86 10.85 2.52 23.18
N GLN A 87 10.51 3.78 22.88
CA GLN A 87 11.32 4.96 23.20
C GLN A 87 10.63 5.96 24.14
N GLY A 88 9.53 5.61 24.75
CA GLY A 88 8.87 6.41 25.79
C GLY A 88 8.01 7.58 25.32
N SER A 89 8.22 8.15 24.13
CA SER A 89 7.47 9.33 23.66
C SER A 89 6.25 9.00 22.79
N SER A 90 6.35 8.01 21.94
CA SER A 90 5.31 7.55 21.01
C SER A 90 4.95 6.11 21.22
N GLY A 91 3.71 5.73 20.93
CA GLY A 91 3.24 4.36 20.89
C GLY A 91 3.87 3.55 19.76
N PHE A 92 3.68 2.24 19.83
CA PHE A 92 4.23 1.31 18.86
C PHE A 92 3.32 1.21 17.63
N ASN A 93 3.72 1.81 16.53
CA ASN A 93 2.93 1.85 15.30
C ASN A 93 2.95 0.48 14.58
N LYS A 94 1.85 -0.26 14.69
CA LYS A 94 1.68 -1.58 14.05
C LYS A 94 1.67 -1.48 12.52
N GLY A 95 1.16 -0.39 11.98
CA GLY A 95 1.14 -0.15 10.54
C GLY A 95 2.54 -0.06 9.93
N ILE A 96 3.49 0.56 10.62
CA ILE A 96 4.89 0.60 10.18
C ILE A 96 5.50 -0.79 10.16
N LEU A 97 5.22 -1.61 11.17
CA LEU A 97 5.74 -2.98 11.22
C LEU A 97 5.17 -3.86 10.11
N ALA A 98 3.91 -3.64 9.77
CA ALA A 98 3.24 -4.40 8.71
C ALA A 98 3.58 -3.88 7.31
N THR A 99 4.31 -2.77 7.14
CA THR A 99 4.54 -2.10 5.84
C THR A 99 5.13 -3.06 4.80
N GLU A 100 6.14 -3.84 5.15
CA GLU A 100 6.76 -4.80 4.23
C GLU A 100 5.80 -5.93 3.82
N LEU A 101 4.97 -6.39 4.78
CA LEU A 101 3.97 -7.42 4.51
C LEU A 101 2.83 -6.90 3.63
N ILE A 102 2.41 -5.65 3.84
CA ILE A 102 1.40 -4.98 3.00
C ILE A 102 1.95 -4.78 1.58
N ALA A 103 3.20 -4.35 1.43
CA ALA A 103 3.85 -4.24 0.13
C ALA A 103 3.91 -5.60 -0.59
N LEU A 104 4.29 -6.65 0.10
CA LEU A 104 4.30 -8.01 -0.45
C LEU A 104 2.91 -8.46 -0.92
N ASP A 105 1.85 -8.18 -0.15
CA ASP A 105 0.47 -8.51 -0.54
C ASP A 105 0.06 -7.78 -1.81
N GLN A 106 0.42 -6.49 -1.93
CA GLN A 106 0.19 -5.71 -3.15
C GLN A 106 0.96 -6.25 -4.36
N ASP A 107 2.21 -6.66 -4.18
CA ASP A 107 3.02 -7.24 -5.26
C ASP A 107 2.44 -8.57 -5.75
N ILE A 108 1.89 -9.39 -4.85
CA ILE A 108 1.19 -10.63 -5.22
C ILE A 108 -0.04 -10.30 -6.08
N ASP A 109 -0.82 -9.30 -5.71
CA ASP A 109 -2.00 -8.90 -6.48
C ASP A 109 -1.61 -8.33 -7.85
N ILE A 110 -0.57 -7.52 -7.93
CA ILE A 110 -0.03 -6.99 -9.19
C ILE A 110 0.43 -8.13 -10.10
N TYR A 111 1.16 -9.09 -9.54
CA TYR A 111 1.64 -10.27 -10.28
C TYR A 111 0.49 -11.14 -10.78
N ALA A 112 -0.49 -11.43 -9.93
CA ALA A 112 -1.67 -12.20 -10.30
C ALA A 112 -2.48 -11.50 -11.42
N ASN A 113 -2.68 -10.19 -11.30
CA ASN A 113 -3.35 -9.40 -12.32
C ASN A 113 -2.58 -9.40 -13.65
N PHE A 114 -1.25 -9.28 -13.60
CA PHE A 114 -0.40 -9.34 -14.79
C PHE A 114 -0.56 -10.69 -15.53
N ILE A 115 -0.52 -11.79 -14.79
CA ILE A 115 -0.71 -13.13 -15.39
C ILE A 115 -2.10 -13.28 -15.96
N MET A 116 -3.15 -12.86 -15.26
CA MET A 116 -4.53 -12.92 -15.74
C MET A 116 -4.74 -12.07 -17.00
N GLN A 117 -4.19 -10.87 -17.05
CA GLN A 117 -4.29 -9.98 -18.22
C GLN A 117 -3.57 -10.55 -19.46
N ASN A 118 -2.48 -11.27 -19.25
CA ASN A 118 -1.75 -11.95 -20.33
C ASN A 118 -2.31 -13.35 -20.67
N GLY A 119 -3.48 -13.73 -20.12
CA GLY A 119 -4.14 -15.00 -20.36
C GLY A 119 -3.36 -16.21 -19.84
N ALA A 120 -2.54 -16.01 -18.79
CA ALA A 120 -1.66 -17.02 -18.19
C ALA A 120 -0.75 -17.73 -19.21
N LYS A 121 -0.51 -17.10 -20.37
CA LYS A 121 0.34 -17.68 -21.41
C LYS A 121 1.82 -17.35 -21.11
N PRO A 122 2.69 -18.36 -21.18
CA PRO A 122 4.10 -18.15 -20.96
C PRO A 122 4.70 -17.23 -22.02
N SER A 123 5.63 -16.40 -21.59
CA SER A 123 6.51 -15.68 -22.51
C SER A 123 7.28 -16.69 -23.35
N GLY A 124 7.59 -16.36 -24.59
CA GLY A 124 8.32 -17.24 -25.46
C GLY A 124 9.40 -16.51 -26.23
N ILE A 125 10.31 -17.26 -26.78
CA ILE A 125 11.38 -16.78 -27.65
C ILE A 125 11.06 -17.20 -29.06
N PHE A 126 11.08 -16.25 -29.99
CA PHE A 126 11.08 -16.53 -31.42
C PHE A 126 12.51 -16.68 -31.86
N LYS A 127 12.84 -17.86 -32.41
CA LYS A 127 14.16 -18.18 -32.95
C LYS A 127 14.07 -18.30 -34.46
N THR A 128 15.08 -17.87 -35.17
CA THR A 128 15.22 -18.10 -36.60
C THR A 128 16.70 -18.42 -36.92
N ASP A 129 16.91 -19.36 -37.81
CA ASP A 129 18.27 -19.71 -38.31
C ASP A 129 18.74 -18.73 -39.39
N GLN A 130 17.88 -17.82 -39.82
CA GLN A 130 18.22 -16.83 -40.84
C GLN A 130 18.76 -15.55 -40.20
N VAL A 131 19.81 -14.99 -40.77
CA VAL A 131 20.35 -13.69 -40.40
C VAL A 131 19.37 -12.61 -40.86
N ILE A 132 18.71 -11.92 -39.92
CA ILE A 132 17.81 -10.82 -40.23
C ILE A 132 18.63 -9.54 -40.41
N PRO A 133 18.58 -8.88 -41.59
CA PRO A 133 19.23 -7.58 -41.76
C PRO A 133 18.65 -6.52 -40.80
N ASP A 134 19.52 -5.66 -40.23
CA ASP A 134 19.14 -4.63 -39.27
C ASP A 134 18.00 -3.72 -39.75
N ALA A 135 17.95 -3.43 -41.06
CA ALA A 135 16.89 -2.63 -41.65
C ALA A 135 15.49 -3.28 -41.53
N LYS A 136 15.42 -4.62 -41.55
CA LYS A 136 14.15 -5.37 -41.45
C LYS A 136 13.83 -5.83 -40.04
N TYR A 137 14.79 -5.78 -39.12
CA TYR A 137 14.62 -6.27 -37.76
C TYR A 137 13.45 -5.57 -37.04
N LYS A 138 13.38 -4.24 -37.12
CA LYS A 138 12.33 -3.45 -36.48
C LYS A 138 10.93 -3.76 -37.02
N GLU A 139 10.82 -3.97 -38.31
CA GLU A 139 9.56 -4.30 -38.99
C GLU A 139 9.06 -5.68 -38.55
N ILE A 140 9.96 -6.67 -38.59
CA ILE A 140 9.62 -8.04 -38.16
C ILE A 140 9.28 -8.08 -36.68
N ALA A 141 10.05 -7.40 -35.82
CA ALA A 141 9.81 -7.34 -34.38
C ALA A 141 8.48 -6.68 -34.07
N SER A 142 8.10 -5.58 -34.74
CA SER A 142 6.81 -4.92 -34.54
C SER A 142 5.64 -5.80 -34.98
N ARG A 143 5.77 -6.48 -36.11
CA ARG A 143 4.75 -7.42 -36.62
C ARG A 143 4.51 -8.60 -35.67
N ILE A 144 5.60 -9.21 -35.19
CA ILE A 144 5.52 -10.29 -34.20
C ILE A 144 4.85 -9.80 -32.92
N LYS A 145 5.27 -8.66 -32.40
CA LYS A 145 4.71 -8.06 -31.17
C LYS A 145 3.22 -7.75 -31.31
N GLU A 146 2.81 -7.20 -32.45
CA GLU A 146 1.41 -6.88 -32.70
C GLU A 146 0.55 -8.14 -32.78
N THR A 147 1.00 -9.15 -33.55
CA THR A 147 0.32 -10.43 -33.67
C THR A 147 0.26 -11.15 -32.31
N TRP A 148 1.34 -11.12 -31.55
CA TRP A 148 1.40 -11.68 -30.21
C TRP A 148 0.40 -11.03 -29.27
N ASN A 149 0.34 -9.69 -29.25
CA ASN A 149 -0.62 -8.94 -28.42
C ASN A 149 -2.07 -9.25 -28.81
N GLN A 150 -2.37 -9.43 -30.08
CA GLN A 150 -3.70 -9.85 -30.56
C GLN A 150 -4.07 -11.25 -30.07
N MET A 151 -3.12 -12.20 -30.10
CA MET A 151 -3.33 -13.57 -29.66
C MET A 151 -3.49 -13.70 -28.15
N THR A 152 -2.74 -12.94 -27.38
CA THR A 152 -2.74 -13.03 -25.91
C THR A 152 -3.86 -12.24 -25.26
N GLY A 153 -4.65 -11.48 -26.03
CA GLY A 153 -5.74 -10.68 -25.48
C GLY A 153 -5.26 -9.54 -24.60
N SER A 154 -4.09 -8.96 -24.90
CA SER A 154 -3.53 -7.83 -24.18
C SER A 154 -4.52 -6.66 -24.15
N ARG A 155 -4.48 -5.88 -23.09
CA ARG A 155 -5.41 -4.77 -22.82
C ARG A 155 -5.57 -3.84 -24.02
N GLY A 156 -6.78 -3.75 -24.57
CA GLY A 156 -7.08 -2.92 -25.76
C GLY A 156 -7.17 -3.69 -27.10
N THR A 157 -6.97 -5.01 -27.10
CA THR A 157 -7.19 -5.86 -28.26
C THR A 157 -8.58 -6.50 -28.21
N ASP A 158 -9.10 -6.87 -29.39
CA ASP A 158 -10.40 -7.52 -29.53
C ASP A 158 -10.39 -8.90 -28.85
N PRO A 159 -11.21 -9.14 -27.81
CA PRO A 159 -11.25 -10.43 -27.11
C PRO A 159 -11.60 -11.61 -28.02
N SER A 160 -12.30 -11.36 -29.12
CA SER A 160 -12.67 -12.40 -30.09
C SER A 160 -11.47 -13.02 -30.80
N LYS A 161 -10.34 -12.35 -30.83
CA LYS A 161 -9.07 -12.80 -31.43
C LYS A 161 -8.15 -13.52 -30.46
N SER A 162 -8.49 -13.53 -29.18
CA SER A 162 -7.73 -14.24 -28.17
C SER A 162 -7.76 -15.75 -28.42
N GLY A 163 -6.61 -16.39 -28.40
CA GLY A 163 -6.48 -17.84 -28.64
C GLY A 163 -6.32 -18.27 -30.09
N GLN A 164 -6.25 -17.32 -31.03
CA GLN A 164 -5.92 -17.66 -32.42
C GLN A 164 -4.45 -18.08 -32.55
N GLY A 165 -4.19 -19.05 -33.43
CA GLY A 165 -2.82 -19.49 -33.72
C GLY A 165 -2.04 -18.43 -34.48
N MET A 166 -0.73 -18.36 -34.23
CA MET A 166 0.20 -17.51 -34.97
C MET A 166 0.86 -18.29 -36.11
N LEU A 167 0.83 -17.76 -37.33
CA LEU A 167 1.57 -18.31 -38.41
C LEU A 167 3.01 -17.79 -38.34
N LEU A 168 3.95 -18.72 -38.19
CA LEU A 168 5.39 -18.41 -38.20
C LEU A 168 5.90 -18.56 -39.63
N ASP A 169 6.60 -17.56 -40.11
CA ASP A 169 7.19 -17.49 -41.46
C ASP A 169 8.72 -17.56 -41.39
N GLN A 170 9.37 -17.81 -42.51
CA GLN A 170 10.81 -17.75 -42.69
C GLN A 170 11.65 -18.63 -41.73
N GLY A 171 11.17 -19.85 -41.45
CA GLY A 171 11.91 -20.77 -40.57
C GLY A 171 11.96 -20.33 -39.09
N MET A 172 11.05 -19.49 -38.69
CA MET A 172 10.92 -19.12 -37.27
C MET A 172 10.33 -20.26 -36.48
N THR A 173 10.89 -20.50 -35.30
CA THR A 173 10.36 -21.43 -34.30
C THR A 173 10.00 -20.67 -33.03
N TYR A 174 8.92 -21.09 -32.41
CA TYR A 174 8.53 -20.55 -31.12
C TYR A 174 8.88 -21.55 -30.02
N GLU A 175 9.61 -21.09 -29.04
CA GLU A 175 9.94 -21.87 -27.83
C GLU A 175 9.34 -21.15 -26.63
N SER A 176 8.42 -21.79 -25.95
CA SER A 176 7.84 -21.26 -24.71
C SER A 176 8.88 -21.29 -23.59
N ILE A 177 9.06 -20.17 -22.90
CA ILE A 177 9.80 -20.15 -21.66
C ILE A 177 8.81 -20.65 -20.59
N GLU A 178 9.17 -21.69 -19.88
CA GLU A 178 8.40 -22.12 -18.71
C GLU A 178 8.44 -21.00 -17.67
N MET A 179 7.34 -20.26 -17.57
CA MET A 179 7.13 -19.34 -16.44
C MET A 179 6.55 -20.15 -15.29
N LEU A 180 6.93 -19.78 -14.08
CA LEU A 180 6.26 -20.26 -12.85
C LEU A 180 4.75 -20.09 -13.03
N ASN A 181 4.05 -21.20 -13.07
CA ASN A 181 2.58 -21.18 -13.16
C ASN A 181 2.03 -20.64 -11.85
N LEU A 182 0.89 -19.93 -11.90
CA LEU A 182 0.21 -19.44 -10.70
C LEU A 182 -0.10 -20.59 -9.70
N GLN A 183 -0.29 -21.79 -10.21
CA GLN A 183 -0.45 -23.00 -9.40
C GLN A 183 0.87 -23.41 -8.72
N ASP A 184 1.99 -23.29 -9.42
CA ASP A 184 3.31 -23.62 -8.87
C ASP A 184 3.81 -22.56 -7.88
N ALA A 185 3.45 -21.30 -8.10
CA ALA A 185 3.78 -20.21 -7.17
C ALA A 185 2.93 -20.22 -5.89
N ASP A 186 1.87 -21.03 -5.85
CA ASP A 186 0.95 -21.13 -4.70
C ASP A 186 0.52 -19.74 -4.16
N ALA A 187 0.25 -18.80 -5.10
CA ALA A 187 0.01 -17.40 -4.80
C ALA A 187 -1.16 -17.19 -3.81
N ALA A 188 -2.19 -18.04 -3.90
CA ALA A 188 -3.31 -18.01 -2.97
C ALA A 188 -2.86 -18.34 -1.53
N LYS A 189 -1.99 -19.33 -1.38
CA LYS A 189 -1.46 -19.75 -0.09
C LYS A 189 -0.49 -18.71 0.49
N LEU A 190 0.32 -18.11 -0.38
CA LEU A 190 1.22 -17.03 0.00
C LEU A 190 0.43 -15.81 0.49
N LYS A 191 -0.65 -15.46 -0.20
CA LYS A 191 -1.56 -14.38 0.21
C LYS A 191 -2.22 -14.69 1.57
N GLU A 192 -2.72 -15.91 1.77
CA GLU A 192 -3.30 -16.33 3.05
C GLU A 192 -2.27 -16.25 4.19
N GLN A 193 -1.03 -16.69 3.94
CA GLN A 193 0.06 -16.59 4.93
C GLN A 193 0.41 -15.13 5.24
N THR A 194 0.47 -14.27 4.22
CA THR A 194 0.76 -12.84 4.38
C THR A 194 -0.33 -12.18 5.21
N MET A 195 -1.60 -12.43 4.90
CA MET A 195 -2.74 -11.92 5.69
C MET A 195 -2.68 -12.38 7.15
N LYS A 196 -2.39 -13.65 7.41
CA LYS A 196 -2.24 -14.16 8.79
C LYS A 196 -1.10 -13.47 9.54
N ARG A 197 0.01 -13.16 8.87
CA ARG A 197 1.13 -12.44 9.46
C ARG A 197 0.79 -10.97 9.74
N ILE A 198 0.06 -10.30 8.84
CA ILE A 198 -0.42 -8.93 9.06
C ILE A 198 -1.36 -8.87 10.27
N CYS A 199 -2.30 -9.82 10.37
CA CYS A 199 -3.23 -9.86 11.50
C CYS A 199 -2.57 -10.27 12.83
N GLY A 200 -1.38 -10.82 12.80
CA GLY A 200 -0.63 -11.23 13.99
C GLY A 200 0.35 -10.18 14.51
N VAL A 201 0.46 -9.05 13.81
CA VAL A 201 1.21 -7.87 14.25
C VAL A 201 0.31 -6.94 15.05
#